data_5196c503d4e2f7d83e44f7f260901727
#
_entry.id   5196c503d4e2f7d83e44f7f260901727
#
_cell.length_a   1.000
_cell.length_b   1.000
_cell.length_c   1.000
_cell.angle_alpha   90.00
_cell.angle_beta   90.00
_cell.angle_gamma   90.00
#
_symmetry.space_group_name_H-M   'P 1'
#
loop_
_entity.id
_entity.type
_entity.pdbx_description
1 polymer ?
#
loop_
_entity_poly.entity_id
_entity_poly.type
_entity_poly.pdbx_seq_one_letter_code
_entity_poly.pdbx_strand_id
1 'polypeptide(L)'
;MKKNIIITLLAAATLTSCGEYNKLLKSTDYEYKYEAAKNYFAKGQYNRSATLLNELITILKGTDKAEESLYMLGMSYYNQKDYQTAAQTFITYFNTYPLSLIHISEPTR
;
A
#
# COMPACT_ATOMS: atom_id res chain seq x y z
N MET A 1 14.04 -10.13 -35.61
CA MET A 1 13.26 -8.89 -35.70
C MET A 1 12.13 -8.81 -34.72
N LYS A 2 11.30 -9.86 -34.65
CA LYS A 2 10.19 -9.83 -33.69
C LYS A 2 10.66 -9.75 -32.24
N LYS A 3 11.79 -10.38 -31.91
CA LYS A 3 12.31 -10.33 -30.54
C LYS A 3 12.70 -8.92 -30.12
N ASN A 4 13.29 -8.16 -31.04
CA ASN A 4 13.70 -6.80 -30.74
C ASN A 4 12.50 -5.91 -30.49
N ILE A 5 11.41 -6.10 -31.21
CA ILE A 5 10.20 -5.33 -31.03
C ILE A 5 9.57 -5.62 -29.65
N ILE A 6 9.57 -6.90 -29.26
CA ILE A 6 9.01 -7.29 -27.96
C ILE A 6 9.83 -6.69 -26.83
N ILE A 7 11.14 -6.73 -26.92
CA ILE A 7 12.03 -6.16 -25.90
C ILE A 7 11.80 -4.66 -25.78
N THR A 8 11.62 -3.98 -26.88
CA THR A 8 11.38 -2.54 -26.89
C THR A 8 10.06 -2.21 -26.20
N LEU A 9 9.03 -3.00 -26.45
CA LEU A 9 7.73 -2.79 -25.83
C LEU A 9 7.79 -2.98 -24.33
N LEU A 10 8.53 -3.99 -23.87
CA LEU A 10 8.69 -4.22 -22.43
C LEU A 10 9.40 -3.07 -21.76
N ALA A 11 10.44 -2.55 -22.39
CA ALA A 11 11.18 -1.42 -21.82
C ALA A 11 10.30 -0.18 -21.74
N ALA A 12 9.49 0.08 -22.76
CA ALA A 12 8.58 1.22 -22.73
C ALA A 12 7.54 1.08 -21.63
N ALA A 13 7.01 -0.12 -21.43
CA ALA A 13 6.03 -0.37 -20.38
C ALA A 13 6.63 -0.12 -19.00
N THR A 14 7.88 -0.54 -18.81
CA THR A 14 8.56 -0.32 -17.54
C THR A 14 8.74 1.16 -17.25
N LEU A 15 9.14 1.94 -18.24
CA LEU A 15 9.32 3.37 -18.08
C LEU A 15 7.99 4.05 -17.76
N THR A 16 6.93 3.63 -18.44
CA THR A 16 5.60 4.18 -18.19
C THR A 16 5.17 3.92 -16.75
N SER A 17 5.43 2.71 -16.24
CA SER A 17 5.08 2.34 -14.88
C SER A 17 5.79 3.21 -13.85
N CYS A 18 7.08 3.48 -14.06
CA CYS A 18 7.84 4.33 -13.15
C CYS A 18 7.35 5.76 -13.18
N GLY A 19 7.01 6.28 -14.35
CA GLY A 19 6.47 7.63 -14.49
C GLY A 19 5.14 7.77 -13.78
N GLU A 20 4.31 6.76 -13.87
CA GLU A 20 3.01 6.76 -13.22
C GLU A 20 3.15 6.80 -11.69
N TYR A 21 4.06 6.02 -11.14
CA TYR A 21 4.30 6.00 -9.72
C TYR A 21 4.79 7.37 -9.23
N ASN A 22 5.69 8.00 -9.97
CA ASN A 22 6.19 9.31 -9.61
C ASN A 22 5.08 10.35 -9.61
N LYS A 23 4.13 10.26 -10.53
CA LYS A 23 2.98 11.14 -10.55
C LYS A 23 2.12 10.91 -9.32
N LEU A 24 1.95 9.66 -8.91
CA LEU A 24 1.17 9.33 -7.73
C LEU A 24 1.76 9.95 -6.48
N LEU A 25 3.07 9.93 -6.34
CA LEU A 25 3.73 10.49 -5.17
C LEU A 25 3.44 11.98 -5.02
N LYS A 26 3.25 12.68 -6.11
CA LYS A 26 3.00 14.12 -6.10
C LYS A 26 1.52 14.47 -6.15
N SER A 27 0.65 13.48 -6.32
CA SER A 27 -0.76 13.72 -6.49
C SER A 27 -1.43 14.16 -5.19
N THR A 28 -2.40 15.07 -5.31
CA THR A 28 -3.26 15.46 -4.20
C THR A 28 -4.64 14.82 -4.30
N ASP A 29 -4.85 13.98 -5.31
CA ASP A 29 -6.07 13.19 -5.43
C ASP A 29 -5.89 11.96 -4.56
N TYR A 30 -6.28 12.07 -3.30
CA TYR A 30 -5.99 11.04 -2.31
C TYR A 30 -6.87 9.81 -2.49
N GLU A 31 -8.04 9.96 -3.06
CA GLU A 31 -8.87 8.81 -3.41
C GLU A 31 -8.18 7.95 -4.45
N TYR A 32 -7.67 8.57 -5.50
CA TYR A 32 -6.91 7.89 -6.54
C TYR A 32 -5.64 7.26 -5.97
N LYS A 33 -4.96 8.00 -5.09
CA LYS A 33 -3.74 7.51 -4.46
C LYS A 33 -4.02 6.28 -3.59
N TYR A 34 -5.14 6.29 -2.88
CA TYR A 34 -5.55 5.16 -2.06
C TYR A 34 -5.82 3.92 -2.91
N GLU A 35 -6.55 4.07 -4.01
CA GLU A 35 -6.82 2.95 -4.90
C GLU A 35 -5.54 2.41 -5.51
N ALA A 36 -4.61 3.28 -5.86
CA ALA A 36 -3.33 2.87 -6.39
C ALA A 36 -2.52 2.08 -5.35
N ALA A 37 -2.55 2.53 -4.10
CA ALA A 37 -1.85 1.83 -3.03
C ALA A 37 -2.39 0.41 -2.86
N LYS A 38 -3.71 0.24 -2.94
CA LYS A 38 -4.33 -1.07 -2.85
C LYS A 38 -3.91 -1.95 -4.02
N ASN A 39 -3.82 -1.37 -5.21
CA ASN A 39 -3.39 -2.11 -6.40
C ASN A 39 -1.94 -2.58 -6.27
N TYR A 40 -1.06 -1.71 -5.80
CA TYR A 40 0.33 -2.10 -5.58
C TYR A 40 0.42 -3.22 -4.54
N PHE A 41 -0.37 -3.10 -3.49
CA PHE A 41 -0.41 -4.12 -2.45
C PHE A 41 -0.84 -5.47 -3.03
N ALA A 42 -1.90 -5.48 -3.84
CA ALA A 42 -2.42 -6.69 -4.43
C ALA A 42 -1.43 -7.34 -5.39
N LYS A 43 -0.61 -6.54 -6.04
CA LYS A 43 0.40 -7.03 -6.97
C LYS A 43 1.69 -7.46 -6.28
N GLY A 44 1.77 -7.33 -4.97
CA GLY A 44 2.97 -7.67 -4.24
C GLY A 44 4.05 -6.61 -4.28
N GLN A 45 3.74 -5.41 -4.74
CA GLN A 45 4.70 -4.31 -4.77
C GLN A 45 4.60 -3.54 -3.46
N TYR A 46 5.04 -4.19 -2.41
CA TYR A 46 4.82 -3.71 -1.05
C TYR A 46 5.59 -2.44 -0.73
N ASN A 47 6.75 -2.25 -1.34
CA ASN A 47 7.53 -1.04 -1.11
C ASN A 47 6.77 0.20 -1.58
N ARG A 48 6.21 0.13 -2.78
CA ARG A 48 5.43 1.25 -3.32
C ARG A 48 4.14 1.44 -2.54
N SER A 49 3.49 0.35 -2.19
CA SER A 49 2.26 0.42 -1.41
C SER A 49 2.53 1.10 -0.07
N ALA A 50 3.59 0.67 0.63
CA ALA A 50 3.92 1.24 1.93
C ALA A 50 4.20 2.74 1.85
N THR A 51 4.90 3.16 0.81
CA THR A 51 5.21 4.58 0.65
C THR A 51 3.95 5.42 0.52
N LEU A 52 2.99 4.96 -0.29
CA LEU A 52 1.74 5.67 -0.45
C LEU A 52 0.88 5.60 0.81
N LEU A 53 0.81 4.43 1.44
CA LEU A 53 -0.02 4.24 2.62
C LEU A 53 0.49 5.04 3.81
N ASN A 54 1.80 5.21 3.92
CA ASN A 54 2.37 5.96 5.03
C ASN A 54 1.88 7.41 5.03
N GLU A 55 1.69 7.97 3.86
CA GLU A 55 1.10 9.30 3.74
C GLU A 55 -0.39 9.27 4.01
N LEU A 56 -1.06 8.26 3.48
CA LEU A 56 -2.51 8.19 3.52
C LEU A 56 -3.07 7.97 4.92
N ILE A 57 -2.35 7.28 5.80
CA ILE A 57 -2.87 7.05 7.15
C ILE A 57 -3.07 8.34 7.92
N THR A 58 -2.32 9.38 7.59
CA THR A 58 -2.50 10.69 8.21
C THR A 58 -3.60 11.48 7.53
N ILE A 59 -3.60 11.47 6.20
CA ILE A 59 -4.53 12.27 5.41
C ILE A 59 -5.96 11.77 5.56
N LEU A 60 -6.14 10.45 5.59
CA LEU A 60 -7.46 9.85 5.66
C LEU A 60 -7.94 9.61 7.10
N LYS A 61 -7.23 10.19 8.06
CA LYS A 61 -7.55 10.01 9.47
C LYS A 61 -9.01 10.39 9.73
N GLY A 62 -9.69 9.55 10.49
CA GLY A 62 -11.10 9.77 10.78
C GLY A 62 -12.05 9.09 9.82
N THR A 63 -11.53 8.43 8.80
CA THR A 63 -12.36 7.67 7.86
C THR A 63 -12.05 6.19 7.99
N ASP A 64 -12.96 5.35 7.48
CA ASP A 64 -12.72 3.91 7.47
C ASP A 64 -11.57 3.51 6.55
N LYS A 65 -11.24 4.37 5.59
CA LYS A 65 -10.08 4.11 4.73
C LYS A 65 -8.77 4.22 5.49
N ALA A 66 -8.72 5.03 6.54
CA ALA A 66 -7.51 5.14 7.36
C ALA A 66 -7.24 3.83 8.09
N GLU A 67 -8.27 3.18 8.58
CA GLU A 67 -8.11 1.91 9.27
C GLU A 67 -7.54 0.85 8.31
N GLU A 68 -8.12 0.73 7.13
CA GLU A 68 -7.65 -0.22 6.14
C GLU A 68 -6.23 0.10 5.70
N SER A 69 -5.93 1.39 5.54
CA SER A 69 -4.59 1.82 5.13
C SER A 69 -3.54 1.43 6.15
N LEU A 70 -3.85 1.60 7.43
CA LEU A 70 -2.90 1.26 8.49
C LEU A 70 -2.65 -0.25 8.54
N TYR A 71 -3.71 -1.04 8.38
CA TYR A 71 -3.57 -2.49 8.34
C TYR A 71 -2.70 -2.93 7.17
N MET A 72 -2.99 -2.40 5.96
CA MET A 72 -2.21 -2.73 4.79
C MET A 72 -0.76 -2.27 4.91
N LEU A 73 -0.54 -1.15 5.59
CA LEU A 73 0.81 -0.67 5.83
C LEU A 73 1.60 -1.66 6.66
N GLY A 74 1.00 -2.16 7.74
CA GLY A 74 1.64 -3.17 8.56
C GLY A 74 1.95 -4.43 7.77
N MET A 75 0.99 -4.87 6.95
CA MET A 75 1.19 -6.05 6.11
C MET A 75 2.25 -5.81 5.04
N SER A 76 2.34 -4.59 4.53
CA SER A 76 3.38 -4.28 3.55
C SER A 76 4.77 -4.41 4.15
N TYR A 77 4.95 -3.90 5.35
CA TYR A 77 6.24 -4.07 6.05
C TYR A 77 6.51 -5.53 6.36
N TYR A 78 5.48 -6.24 6.79
CA TYR A 78 5.63 -7.66 7.11
C TYR A 78 6.09 -8.45 5.88
N ASN A 79 5.50 -8.17 4.74
CA ASN A 79 5.84 -8.88 3.50
C ASN A 79 7.21 -8.47 2.96
N GLN A 80 7.71 -7.32 3.37
CA GLN A 80 9.07 -6.90 3.05
C GLN A 80 10.08 -7.49 4.04
N LYS A 81 9.59 -8.26 5.01
CA LYS A 81 10.39 -8.87 6.07
C LYS A 81 10.96 -7.84 7.04
N ASP A 82 10.40 -6.66 7.07
CA ASP A 82 10.72 -5.64 8.06
C ASP A 82 9.79 -5.84 9.25
N TYR A 83 10.09 -6.87 10.02
CA TYR A 83 9.18 -7.31 11.07
C TYR A 83 9.10 -6.35 12.23
N GLN A 84 10.17 -5.64 12.50
CA GLN A 84 10.17 -4.67 13.60
C GLN A 84 9.23 -3.50 13.29
N THR A 85 9.32 -2.95 12.11
CA THR A 85 8.44 -1.86 11.70
C THR A 85 7.00 -2.36 11.59
N ALA A 86 6.82 -3.58 11.07
CA ALA A 86 5.49 -4.17 10.98
C ALA A 86 4.85 -4.32 12.36
N ALA A 87 5.62 -4.79 13.34
CA ALA A 87 5.10 -4.97 14.69
C ALA A 87 4.67 -3.63 15.30
N GLN A 88 5.48 -2.60 15.12
CA GLN A 88 5.14 -1.29 15.64
C GLN A 88 3.89 -0.74 14.95
N THR A 89 3.76 -0.98 13.65
CA THR A 89 2.59 -0.52 12.91
C THR A 89 1.33 -1.24 13.40
N PHE A 90 1.43 -2.53 13.66
CA PHE A 90 0.28 -3.28 14.15
C PHE A 90 -0.08 -2.90 15.58
N ILE A 91 0.90 -2.58 16.41
CA ILE A 91 0.60 -2.08 17.75
C ILE A 91 -0.19 -0.77 17.65
N THR A 92 0.23 0.12 16.77
CA THR A 92 -0.50 1.36 16.52
C THR A 92 -1.92 1.05 16.04
N TYR A 93 -2.05 0.09 15.13
CA TYR A 93 -3.35 -0.31 14.60
C TYR A 93 -4.27 -0.80 15.70
N PHE A 94 -3.80 -1.71 16.55
CA PHE A 94 -4.63 -2.26 17.61
C PHE A 94 -5.00 -1.21 18.66
N ASN A 95 -4.11 -0.27 18.92
CA ASN A 95 -4.39 0.80 19.88
C ASN A 95 -5.34 1.84 19.33
N THR A 96 -5.29 2.07 18.01
CA THR A 96 -6.13 3.08 17.38
C THR A 96 -7.53 2.54 17.09
N TYR A 97 -7.63 1.26 16.73
CA TYR A 97 -8.89 0.66 16.32
C TYR A 97 -9.18 -0.61 17.12
N PRO A 98 -9.33 -0.50 18.45
CA PRO A 98 -9.48 -1.70 19.30
C PRO A 98 -10.76 -2.48 19.04
N LEU A 99 -11.79 -1.84 18.50
CA LEU A 99 -13.07 -2.49 18.23
C LEU A 99 -13.30 -2.71 16.75
N SER A 100 -12.22 -2.77 15.97
CA SER A 100 -12.29 -2.96 14.53
C SER A 100 -12.93 -4.31 14.19
N LEU A 101 -13.67 -4.34 13.08
CA LEU A 101 -14.22 -5.59 12.56
C LEU A 101 -13.15 -6.59 12.19
N ILE A 102 -11.98 -6.11 11.81
CA ILE A 102 -10.85 -6.99 11.51
C ILE A 102 -10.41 -7.74 12.74
N HIS A 103 -10.41 -7.09 13.91
CA HIS A 103 -10.09 -7.75 15.18
C HIS A 103 -11.19 -8.73 15.57
N ILE A 104 -12.43 -8.29 15.43
CA ILE A 104 -13.58 -9.07 15.91
C ILE A 104 -13.75 -10.32 15.10
N SER A 105 -13.36 -10.31 13.84
CA SER A 105 -13.50 -11.49 12.98
C SER A 105 -12.59 -12.63 13.40
N GLU A 106 -11.68 -12.39 14.32
CA GLU A 106 -10.82 -13.45 14.84
C GLU A 106 -11.64 -14.47 15.61
N PRO A 107 -11.44 -15.76 15.32
CA PRO A 107 -12.18 -16.81 16.04
C PRO A 107 -11.55 -17.13 17.37
N THR A 108 -11.44 -16.16 18.20
CA THR A 108 -10.72 -16.29 19.46
C THR A 108 -11.54 -16.87 20.58
N ARG A 109 -12.77 -17.14 20.30
CA ARG A 109 -13.59 -17.74 21.34
C ARG A 109 -13.63 -19.22 21.30
#